data_56056b4bbd0f10eac9cd362441c69fac
#
_entry.id   56056b4bbd0f10eac9cd362441c69fac
#
_cell.length_a   1.000
_cell.length_b   1.000
_cell.length_c   1.000
_cell.angle_alpha   90.00
_cell.angle_beta   90.00
_cell.angle_gamma   90.00
#
_symmetry.space_group_name_H-M   'P 1'
#
loop_
_entity.id
_entity.type
_entity.pdbx_description
1 polymer ?
#
loop_
_entity_poly.entity_id
_entity_poly.type
_entity_poly.pdbx_seq_one_letter_code
_entity_poly.pdbx_strand_id
1 'polypeptide(L)'
;MLESMTQQAVRRRRPSLRDPEYRALRRLARATARGEPDRPLDALQQVADLAKELTSARYAALTITGDKDYVEGFVVSGLTPEEERKLKAPPQGHGPLGTMRQDGLPVRIDDLGEHARAFGVPPKHPEMKTLLGVPIWVDGTVRGALYVTDRNGGKPFRDGDQVVLQVLSRHAGHVIASRWY
;
A
#
# COMPACT_ATOMS: atom_id res chain seq x y z
N MET A 1 2.47 -15.61 -53.97
CA MET A 1 2.98 -16.21 -52.72
C MET A 1 3.22 -15.08 -51.72
N LEU A 2 2.19 -14.65 -51.03
CA LEU A 2 2.25 -13.64 -49.97
C LEU A 2 1.35 -14.14 -48.83
N GLU A 3 1.96 -14.81 -47.94
CA GLU A 3 1.96 -14.79 -46.49
C GLU A 3 0.65 -14.38 -45.80
N SER A 4 -0.02 -15.41 -45.35
CA SER A 4 -0.97 -15.36 -44.27
C SER A 4 -0.23 -15.05 -42.97
N MET A 5 -0.04 -13.80 -42.63
CA MET A 5 0.29 -13.42 -41.23
C MET A 5 -0.97 -13.59 -40.38
N THR A 6 -1.00 -14.68 -39.69
CA THR A 6 -2.02 -15.02 -38.72
C THR A 6 -2.00 -13.98 -37.61
N GLN A 7 -2.93 -13.04 -37.62
CA GLN A 7 -3.23 -12.21 -36.48
C GLN A 7 -3.81 -13.13 -35.39
N GLN A 8 -2.95 -13.58 -34.49
CA GLN A 8 -3.40 -14.16 -33.24
C GLN A 8 -4.07 -13.04 -32.43
N ALA A 9 -5.39 -12.96 -32.55
CA ALA A 9 -6.20 -12.14 -31.68
C ALA A 9 -5.95 -12.61 -30.24
N VAL A 10 -5.21 -11.82 -29.48
CA VAL A 10 -5.09 -11.99 -28.04
C VAL A 10 -6.50 -11.93 -27.48
N ARG A 11 -7.08 -13.09 -27.22
CA ARG A 11 -8.36 -13.17 -26.49
C ARG A 11 -8.15 -12.52 -25.14
N ARG A 12 -8.51 -11.26 -25.00
CA ARG A 12 -8.56 -10.58 -23.71
C ARG A 12 -9.51 -11.37 -22.82
N ARG A 13 -8.96 -12.13 -21.89
CA ARG A 13 -9.75 -12.80 -20.86
C ARG A 13 -10.60 -11.76 -20.17
N ARG A 14 -11.91 -12.00 -20.07
CA ARG A 14 -12.78 -11.13 -19.25
C ARG A 14 -12.24 -11.16 -17.82
N PRO A 15 -12.06 -9.99 -17.18
CA PRO A 15 -11.57 -9.92 -15.82
C PRO A 15 -12.49 -10.73 -14.90
N SER A 16 -11.88 -11.52 -14.02
CA SER A 16 -12.58 -12.38 -13.06
C SER A 16 -12.58 -11.71 -11.68
N LEU A 17 -13.61 -11.95 -10.87
CA LEU A 17 -13.63 -11.56 -9.45
C LEU A 17 -12.50 -12.20 -8.62
N ARG A 18 -11.82 -13.21 -9.16
CA ARG A 18 -10.63 -13.82 -8.58
C ARG A 18 -9.34 -13.07 -8.93
N ASP A 19 -9.40 -12.20 -9.94
CA ASP A 19 -8.28 -11.35 -10.33
C ASP A 19 -8.04 -10.26 -9.27
N PRO A 20 -6.85 -10.21 -8.64
CA PRO A 20 -6.54 -9.24 -7.59
C PRO A 20 -6.67 -7.78 -8.07
N GLU A 21 -6.17 -7.49 -9.26
CA GLU A 21 -6.25 -6.15 -9.86
C GLU A 21 -7.70 -5.72 -10.06
N TYR A 22 -8.50 -6.57 -10.70
CA TYR A 22 -9.92 -6.27 -10.94
C TYR A 22 -10.70 -6.08 -9.64
N ARG A 23 -10.40 -6.90 -8.63
CA ARG A 23 -11.00 -6.78 -7.30
C ARG A 23 -10.67 -5.45 -6.65
N ALA A 24 -9.40 -5.02 -6.69
CA ALA A 24 -8.97 -3.75 -6.15
C ALA A 24 -9.62 -2.57 -6.87
N LEU A 25 -9.58 -2.54 -8.20
CA LEU A 25 -10.21 -1.49 -9.02
C LEU A 25 -11.72 -1.39 -8.75
N ARG A 26 -12.41 -2.52 -8.66
CA ARG A 26 -13.85 -2.55 -8.38
C ARG A 26 -14.19 -1.99 -6.99
N ARG A 27 -13.36 -2.28 -6.00
CA ARG A 27 -13.55 -1.75 -4.64
C ARG A 27 -13.28 -0.25 -4.58
N LEU A 28 -12.23 0.24 -5.23
CA LEU A 28 -11.97 1.67 -5.39
C LEU A 28 -13.14 2.38 -6.07
N ALA A 29 -13.57 1.89 -7.23
CA ALA A 29 -14.69 2.49 -7.96
C ALA A 29 -15.98 2.57 -7.13
N ARG A 30 -16.23 1.60 -6.25
CA ARG A 30 -17.38 1.65 -5.34
C ARG A 30 -17.20 2.65 -4.20
N ALA A 31 -15.98 2.83 -3.72
CA ALA A 31 -15.69 3.81 -2.69
C ALA A 31 -15.84 5.24 -3.23
N THR A 32 -15.25 5.52 -4.40
CA THR A 32 -15.32 6.84 -5.05
C THR A 32 -16.72 7.18 -5.58
N ALA A 33 -17.51 6.19 -6.01
CA ALA A 33 -18.90 6.40 -6.44
C ALA A 33 -19.83 6.93 -5.33
N ARG A 34 -19.44 6.83 -4.08
CA ARG A 34 -20.18 7.40 -2.92
C ARG A 34 -19.80 8.86 -2.64
N GLY A 35 -18.93 9.45 -3.43
CA GLY A 35 -18.30 10.74 -3.25
C GLY A 35 -16.90 10.60 -2.66
N GLU A 36 -15.96 11.38 -3.17
CA GLU A 36 -14.64 11.48 -2.56
C GLU A 36 -14.74 12.32 -1.27
N PRO A 37 -14.05 11.92 -0.20
CA PRO A 37 -13.98 12.74 1.01
C PRO A 37 -13.40 14.12 0.72
N ASP A 38 -13.90 15.15 1.40
CA ASP A 38 -13.44 16.54 1.20
C ASP A 38 -11.96 16.71 1.57
N ARG A 39 -11.52 16.01 2.63
CA ARG A 39 -10.13 16.09 3.08
C ARG A 39 -9.28 14.99 2.45
N PRO A 40 -8.07 15.33 1.94
CA PRO A 40 -7.17 14.34 1.33
C PRO A 40 -6.82 13.19 2.28
N LEU A 41 -6.60 13.46 3.56
CA LEU A 41 -6.31 12.41 4.56
C LEU A 41 -7.44 11.39 4.70
N ASP A 42 -8.69 11.81 4.59
CA ASP A 42 -9.83 10.87 4.67
C ASP A 42 -9.89 9.97 3.43
N ALA A 43 -9.54 10.50 2.25
CA ALA A 43 -9.41 9.69 1.04
C ALA A 43 -8.25 8.66 1.16
N LEU A 44 -7.12 9.07 1.73
CA LEU A 44 -5.99 8.19 1.98
C LEU A 44 -6.28 7.18 3.10
N GLN A 45 -7.09 7.53 4.09
CA GLN A 45 -7.58 6.59 5.09
C GLN A 45 -8.42 5.47 4.44
N GLN A 46 -9.30 5.80 3.49
CA GLN A 46 -10.04 4.79 2.73
C GLN A 46 -9.11 3.85 1.95
N VAL A 47 -7.99 4.35 1.41
CA VAL A 47 -6.97 3.51 0.75
C VAL A 47 -6.36 2.54 1.75
N ALA A 48 -5.97 3.00 2.94
CA ALA A 48 -5.41 2.14 3.99
C ALA A 48 -6.42 1.07 4.46
N ASP A 49 -7.70 1.45 4.63
CA ASP A 49 -8.76 0.52 5.01
C ASP A 49 -8.98 -0.56 3.95
N LEU A 50 -9.01 -0.18 2.67
CA LEU A 50 -9.12 -1.12 1.55
C LEU A 50 -7.87 -2.03 1.45
N ALA A 51 -6.69 -1.50 1.68
CA ALA A 51 -5.45 -2.28 1.67
C ALA A 51 -5.51 -3.38 2.74
N LYS A 52 -5.88 -3.03 3.96
CA LYS A 52 -6.06 -3.99 5.05
C LYS A 52 -7.11 -5.06 4.72
N GLU A 53 -8.29 -4.64 4.26
CA GLU A 53 -9.39 -5.55 3.94
C GLU A 53 -9.02 -6.54 2.83
N LEU A 54 -8.52 -6.03 1.70
CA LEU A 54 -8.31 -6.82 0.50
C LEU A 54 -7.12 -7.79 0.60
N THR A 55 -6.14 -7.49 1.45
CA THR A 55 -4.99 -8.36 1.71
C THR A 55 -5.16 -9.23 2.96
N SER A 56 -6.27 -9.06 3.68
CA SER A 56 -6.50 -9.73 4.98
C SER A 56 -5.39 -9.45 5.99
N ALA A 57 -4.83 -8.26 5.95
CA ALA A 57 -3.82 -7.82 6.89
C ALA A 57 -4.44 -7.41 8.23
N ARG A 58 -3.65 -7.50 9.31
CA ARG A 58 -4.04 -6.99 10.62
C ARG A 58 -3.97 -5.47 10.65
N TYR A 59 -2.89 -4.91 10.10
CA TYR A 59 -2.67 -3.47 10.02
C TYR A 59 -2.37 -3.04 8.60
N ALA A 60 -2.74 -1.81 8.28
CA ALA A 60 -2.29 -1.10 7.10
C ALA A 60 -1.89 0.32 7.48
N ALA A 61 -0.89 0.87 6.82
CA ALA A 61 -0.53 2.27 7.00
C ALA A 61 -0.08 2.90 5.68
N LEU A 62 -0.27 4.20 5.57
CA LEU A 62 0.15 5.01 4.45
C LEU A 62 0.88 6.23 4.99
N THR A 63 2.06 6.49 4.45
CA THR A 63 2.86 7.68 4.74
C THR A 63 2.92 8.58 3.52
N ILE A 64 2.92 9.89 3.75
CA ILE A 64 3.29 10.91 2.77
C ILE A 64 4.61 11.52 3.22
N THR A 65 5.57 11.60 2.32
CA THR A 65 6.91 12.13 2.60
C THR A 65 7.19 13.37 1.76
N GLY A 66 7.64 14.42 2.39
CA GLY A 66 8.10 15.65 1.75
C GLY A 66 9.52 15.56 1.18
N ASP A 67 10.01 16.69 0.65
CA ASP A 67 11.30 16.76 -0.04
C ASP A 67 12.52 16.44 0.84
N LYS A 68 12.43 16.67 2.14
CA LYS A 68 13.51 16.42 3.11
C LYS A 68 13.32 15.10 3.88
N ASP A 69 12.59 14.17 3.31
CA ASP A 69 12.37 12.86 3.89
C ASP A 69 11.59 12.85 5.22
N TYR A 70 11.01 13.96 5.62
CA TYR A 70 10.13 13.99 6.79
C TYR A 70 8.71 13.55 6.40
N VAL A 71 8.01 12.94 7.36
CA VAL A 71 6.63 12.49 7.17
C VAL A 71 5.69 13.70 7.31
N GLU A 72 5.03 14.06 6.22
CA GLU A 72 4.04 15.15 6.15
C GLU A 72 2.63 14.67 6.50
N GLY A 73 2.33 13.41 6.21
CA GLY A 73 1.03 12.82 6.47
C GLY A 73 1.15 11.34 6.80
N PHE A 74 0.27 10.88 7.67
CA PHE A 74 0.23 9.49 8.10
C PHE A 74 -1.20 9.08 8.41
N VAL A 75 -1.61 7.94 7.87
CA VAL A 75 -2.86 7.28 8.21
C VAL A 75 -2.62 5.82 8.52
N VAL A 76 -3.41 5.25 9.42
CA VAL A 76 -3.30 3.86 9.83
C VAL A 76 -4.67 3.22 9.92
N SER A 77 -4.75 1.93 9.64
CA SER A 77 -5.94 1.11 9.75
C SER A 77 -5.66 -0.16 10.54
N GLY A 78 -6.55 -0.50 11.45
CA GLY A 78 -6.51 -1.75 12.22
C GLY A 78 -5.95 -1.64 13.62
N LEU A 79 -5.40 -0.50 14.03
CA LEU A 79 -4.99 -0.26 15.42
C LEU A 79 -6.21 -0.07 16.32
N THR A 80 -6.10 -0.56 17.54
CA THR A 80 -7.02 -0.19 18.61
C THR A 80 -6.73 1.24 19.10
N PRO A 81 -7.69 1.95 19.71
CA PRO A 81 -7.44 3.28 20.29
C PRO A 81 -6.30 3.31 21.30
N GLU A 82 -6.02 2.17 21.98
CA GLU A 82 -4.91 2.04 22.91
C GLU A 82 -3.57 1.91 22.18
N GLU A 83 -3.50 1.09 21.13
CA GLU A 83 -2.30 0.95 20.28
C GLU A 83 -1.98 2.27 19.58
N GLU A 84 -2.99 2.97 19.07
CA GLU A 84 -2.84 4.26 18.41
C GLU A 84 -2.27 5.35 19.35
N ARG A 85 -2.73 5.38 20.61
CA ARG A 85 -2.18 6.28 21.63
C ARG A 85 -0.73 5.96 22.01
N LYS A 86 -0.29 4.71 21.87
CA LYS A 86 1.09 4.27 22.13
C LYS A 86 2.04 4.59 20.98
N LEU A 87 1.52 4.72 19.76
CA LEU A 87 2.29 5.13 18.58
C LEU A 87 2.51 6.64 18.61
N LYS A 88 3.59 7.07 19.27
CA LYS A 88 3.91 8.48 19.45
C LYS A 88 4.45 9.17 18.18
N ALA A 89 4.84 8.42 17.16
CA ALA A 89 5.40 8.96 15.92
C ALA A 89 5.17 8.00 14.75
N PRO A 90 5.00 8.51 13.52
CA PRO A 90 4.99 7.66 12.33
C PRO A 90 6.35 6.96 12.16
N PRO A 91 6.40 5.81 11.46
CA PRO A 91 7.65 5.13 11.15
C PRO A 91 8.60 6.09 10.43
N GLN A 92 9.77 6.29 10.99
CA GLN A 92 10.84 7.02 10.29
C GLN A 92 11.48 6.03 9.32
N GLY A 93 11.39 6.29 8.03
CA GLY A 93 11.76 5.40 6.92
C GLY A 93 13.21 4.91 6.91
N HIS A 94 13.59 4.11 7.90
CA HIS A 94 14.85 3.38 7.95
C HIS A 94 14.66 1.93 7.51
N GLY A 95 15.74 1.25 7.15
CA GLY A 95 15.70 -0.14 6.70
C GLY A 95 14.91 -0.32 5.40
N PRO A 96 14.13 -1.41 5.24
CA PRO A 96 13.39 -1.72 4.01
C PRO A 96 12.39 -0.66 3.58
N LEU A 97 11.81 0.10 4.50
CA LEU A 97 10.95 1.24 4.15
C LEU A 97 11.75 2.38 3.53
N GLY A 98 12.99 2.60 4.00
CA GLY A 98 13.93 3.53 3.39
C GLY A 98 14.39 3.06 2.01
N THR A 99 14.74 1.78 1.86
CA THR A 99 15.12 1.16 0.58
C THR A 99 13.99 1.28 -0.45
N MET A 100 12.76 0.96 -0.06
CA MET A 100 11.58 1.10 -0.92
C MET A 100 11.45 2.53 -1.47
N ARG A 101 11.78 3.52 -0.66
CA ARG A 101 11.75 4.92 -1.06
C ARG A 101 12.91 5.30 -1.99
N GLN A 102 14.10 4.76 -1.76
CA GLN A 102 15.28 5.00 -2.59
C GLN A 102 15.19 4.29 -3.94
N ASP A 103 14.83 3.01 -3.92
CA ASP A 103 14.83 2.14 -5.10
C ASP A 103 13.51 2.18 -5.87
N GLY A 104 12.43 2.65 -5.24
CA GLY A 104 11.09 2.66 -5.83
C GLY A 104 10.51 1.27 -6.05
N LEU A 105 11.01 0.26 -5.34
CA LEU A 105 10.61 -1.14 -5.50
C LEU A 105 9.75 -1.61 -4.31
N PRO A 106 8.80 -2.53 -4.53
CA PRO A 106 8.08 -3.19 -3.45
C PRO A 106 9.02 -3.97 -2.53
N VAL A 107 8.68 -4.01 -1.25
CA VAL A 107 9.38 -4.79 -0.23
C VAL A 107 8.43 -5.80 0.37
N ARG A 108 8.85 -7.07 0.42
CA ARG A 108 8.12 -8.16 1.06
C ARG A 108 9.03 -8.87 2.05
N ILE A 109 8.55 -9.02 3.28
CA ILE A 109 9.27 -9.66 4.38
C ILE A 109 8.35 -10.71 4.98
N ASP A 110 8.74 -11.96 4.91
CA ASP A 110 7.93 -13.09 5.34
C ASP A 110 8.14 -13.42 6.83
N ASP A 111 9.25 -12.96 7.40
CA ASP A 111 9.56 -13.08 8.83
C ASP A 111 10.34 -11.84 9.28
N LEU A 112 9.66 -10.97 10.02
CA LEU A 112 10.30 -9.81 10.64
C LEU A 112 11.11 -10.19 11.88
N GLY A 113 10.75 -11.26 12.59
CA GLY A 113 11.46 -11.81 13.73
C GLY A 113 12.04 -10.77 14.68
N GLU A 114 13.25 -11.02 15.19
CA GLU A 114 14.00 -10.10 16.05
C GLU A 114 14.53 -8.86 15.29
N HIS A 115 14.43 -8.85 13.98
CA HIS A 115 14.96 -7.78 13.11
C HIS A 115 13.99 -6.60 12.92
N ALA A 116 12.79 -6.63 13.50
CA ALA A 116 11.78 -5.58 13.34
C ALA A 116 12.33 -4.16 13.57
N ARG A 117 13.26 -4.00 14.53
CA ARG A 117 13.93 -2.70 14.79
C ARG A 117 14.83 -2.25 13.66
N ALA A 118 15.54 -3.18 13.00
CA ALA A 118 16.39 -2.87 11.85
C ALA A 118 15.58 -2.41 10.65
N PHE A 119 14.28 -2.72 10.62
CA PHE A 119 13.34 -2.34 9.58
C PHE A 119 12.59 -1.04 9.86
N GLY A 120 13.01 -0.27 10.89
CA GLY A 120 12.43 1.04 11.16
C GLY A 120 11.11 1.00 11.92
N VAL A 121 10.77 -0.14 12.51
CA VAL A 121 9.59 -0.27 13.37
C VAL A 121 9.83 0.50 14.67
N PRO A 122 8.96 1.46 15.04
CA PRO A 122 9.12 2.24 16.25
C PRO A 122 9.12 1.37 17.53
N PRO A 123 9.85 1.76 18.59
CA PRO A 123 9.72 1.16 19.89
C PRO A 123 8.25 1.21 20.36
N LYS A 124 7.76 0.12 20.95
CA LYS A 124 6.36 -0.04 21.40
C LYS A 124 5.31 -0.19 20.27
N HIS A 125 5.76 -0.40 19.03
CA HIS A 125 4.86 -0.85 17.97
C HIS A 125 4.33 -2.25 18.32
N PRO A 126 3.06 -2.57 17.99
CA PRO A 126 2.58 -3.94 18.08
C PRO A 126 3.51 -4.92 17.37
N GLU A 127 3.69 -6.11 17.93
CA GLU A 127 4.50 -7.15 17.29
C GLU A 127 4.00 -7.43 15.88
N MET A 128 4.90 -7.42 14.90
CA MET A 128 4.63 -7.70 13.50
C MET A 128 5.50 -8.85 13.02
N LYS A 129 4.89 -9.80 12.32
CA LYS A 129 5.57 -10.99 11.79
C LYS A 129 5.91 -10.88 10.32
N THR A 130 4.98 -10.34 9.53
CA THR A 130 5.13 -10.21 8.08
C THR A 130 4.84 -8.79 7.62
N LEU A 131 5.49 -8.36 6.53
CA LEU A 131 5.31 -7.03 5.96
C LEU A 131 5.28 -7.10 4.44
N LEU A 132 4.41 -6.33 3.84
CA LEU A 132 4.41 -6.01 2.41
C LEU A 132 4.24 -4.50 2.26
N GLY A 133 5.16 -3.87 1.55
CA GLY A 133 5.13 -2.44 1.26
C GLY A 133 5.28 -2.16 -0.22
N VAL A 134 4.65 -1.09 -0.70
CA VAL A 134 4.81 -0.58 -2.06
C VAL A 134 5.02 0.93 -2.03
N PRO A 135 5.84 1.50 -2.92
CA PRO A 135 6.03 2.94 -3.02
C PRO A 135 4.77 3.62 -3.57
N ILE A 136 4.58 4.86 -3.17
CA ILE A 136 3.57 5.76 -3.75
C ILE A 136 4.31 6.77 -4.62
N TRP A 137 4.07 6.70 -5.92
CA TRP A 137 4.67 7.56 -6.92
C TRP A 137 3.76 8.76 -7.20
N VAL A 138 4.36 9.95 -7.24
CA VAL A 138 3.74 11.21 -7.66
C VAL A 138 4.69 11.89 -8.62
N ASP A 139 4.26 12.13 -9.84
CA ASP A 139 5.04 12.81 -10.89
C ASP A 139 6.49 12.31 -11.03
N GLY A 140 6.65 10.98 -11.05
CA GLY A 140 7.95 10.33 -11.20
C GLY A 140 8.84 10.30 -9.96
N THR A 141 8.34 10.79 -8.82
CA THR A 141 9.05 10.79 -7.54
C THR A 141 8.31 9.93 -6.51
N VAL A 142 9.03 9.19 -5.69
CA VAL A 142 8.41 8.48 -4.56
C VAL A 142 8.08 9.47 -3.45
N ARG A 143 6.80 9.68 -3.20
CA ARG A 143 6.25 10.63 -2.22
C ARG A 143 5.58 9.95 -1.04
N GLY A 144 5.81 8.67 -0.85
CA GLY A 144 5.23 7.93 0.27
C GLY A 144 5.32 6.44 0.09
N ALA A 145 4.68 5.75 1.01
CA ALA A 145 4.57 4.29 1.01
C ALA A 145 3.21 3.83 1.53
N LEU A 146 2.71 2.77 0.93
CA LEU A 146 1.57 2.00 1.43
C LEU A 146 2.07 0.63 1.87
N TYR A 147 1.83 0.24 3.10
CA TYR A 147 2.26 -1.04 3.62
C TYR A 147 1.21 -1.71 4.50
N VAL A 148 1.27 -3.02 4.55
CA VAL A 148 0.40 -3.89 5.33
C VAL A 148 1.24 -4.89 6.10
N THR A 149 0.74 -5.33 7.26
CA THR A 149 1.42 -6.28 8.13
C THR A 149 0.49 -7.39 8.61
N ASP A 150 1.06 -8.54 8.94
CA ASP A 150 0.40 -9.69 9.57
C ASP A 150 -0.82 -10.21 8.78
N ARG A 151 -0.57 -10.64 7.54
CA ARG A 151 -1.60 -11.29 6.74
C ARG A 151 -2.14 -12.53 7.46
N ASN A 152 -3.46 -12.60 7.70
CA ASN A 152 -4.12 -13.76 8.33
C ASN A 152 -3.37 -14.33 9.54
N GLY A 153 -2.96 -13.47 10.49
CA GLY A 153 -2.25 -13.88 11.71
C GLY A 153 -0.76 -14.18 11.51
N GLY A 154 -0.11 -13.53 10.55
CA GLY A 154 1.33 -13.60 10.34
C GLY A 154 1.75 -14.56 9.22
N LYS A 155 0.86 -14.94 8.32
CA LYS A 155 1.21 -15.68 7.09
C LYS A 155 1.90 -14.75 6.08
N PRO A 156 2.80 -15.27 5.22
CA PRO A 156 3.40 -14.51 4.15
C PRO A 156 2.37 -13.88 3.20
N PHE A 157 2.67 -12.67 2.72
CA PHE A 157 1.91 -12.03 1.67
C PHE A 157 2.19 -12.70 0.32
N ARG A 158 1.22 -12.66 -0.60
CA ARG A 158 1.27 -13.30 -1.91
C ARG A 158 1.43 -12.25 -3.01
N ASP A 159 1.78 -12.70 -4.22
CA ASP A 159 1.87 -11.81 -5.39
C ASP A 159 0.56 -11.07 -5.66
N GLY A 160 -0.58 -11.72 -5.47
CA GLY A 160 -1.89 -11.09 -5.58
C GLY A 160 -2.12 -9.96 -4.57
N ASP A 161 -1.58 -10.07 -3.36
CA ASP A 161 -1.65 -9.01 -2.35
C ASP A 161 -0.79 -7.80 -2.78
N GLN A 162 0.38 -8.06 -3.38
CA GLN A 162 1.23 -7.00 -3.94
C GLN A 162 0.55 -6.27 -5.09
N VAL A 163 -0.11 -6.98 -6.01
CA VAL A 163 -0.89 -6.36 -7.10
C VAL A 163 -1.99 -5.47 -6.54
N VAL A 164 -2.71 -5.92 -5.50
CA VAL A 164 -3.72 -5.10 -4.81
C VAL A 164 -3.12 -3.81 -4.27
N LEU A 165 -2.00 -3.90 -3.54
CA LEU A 165 -1.35 -2.71 -3.00
C LEU A 165 -0.86 -1.76 -4.09
N GLN A 166 -0.31 -2.26 -5.19
CA GLN A 166 0.13 -1.45 -6.32
C GLN A 166 -1.01 -0.69 -6.99
N VAL A 167 -2.21 -1.29 -7.09
CA VAL A 167 -3.41 -0.58 -7.58
C VAL A 167 -3.79 0.53 -6.63
N LEU A 168 -3.83 0.23 -5.32
CA LEU A 168 -4.21 1.19 -4.29
C LEU A 168 -3.19 2.32 -4.15
N SER A 169 -1.89 2.04 -4.27
CA SER A 169 -0.84 3.06 -4.20
C SER A 169 -0.88 4.03 -5.39
N ARG A 170 -1.24 3.56 -6.59
CA ARG A 170 -1.47 4.45 -7.74
C ARG A 170 -2.62 5.43 -7.50
N HIS A 171 -3.72 4.95 -6.90
CA HIS A 171 -4.82 5.83 -6.53
C HIS A 171 -4.42 6.82 -5.44
N ALA A 172 -3.68 6.38 -4.41
CA ALA A 172 -3.13 7.28 -3.39
C ALA A 172 -2.23 8.35 -4.00
N GLY A 173 -1.36 7.98 -4.95
CA GLY A 173 -0.51 8.92 -5.68
C GLY A 173 -1.31 9.98 -6.41
N HIS A 174 -2.43 9.60 -7.06
CA HIS A 174 -3.34 10.55 -7.70
C HIS A 174 -3.99 11.51 -6.68
N VAL A 175 -4.45 11.01 -5.54
CA VAL A 175 -5.02 11.84 -4.47
C VAL A 175 -3.98 12.83 -3.95
N ILE A 176 -2.73 12.39 -3.73
CA ILE A 176 -1.64 13.24 -3.26
C ILE A 176 -1.31 14.32 -4.30
N ALA A 177 -1.13 13.95 -5.57
CA ALA A 177 -0.81 14.89 -6.64
C ALA A 177 -1.88 15.97 -6.83
N SER A 178 -3.15 15.62 -6.69
CA SER A 178 -4.26 16.52 -7.00
C SER A 178 -4.76 17.35 -5.82
N ARG A 179 -4.46 16.94 -4.59
CA ARG A 179 -5.15 17.50 -3.39
C ARG A 179 -4.23 17.75 -2.20
N TRP A 180 -2.98 17.29 -2.23
CA TRP A 180 -2.00 17.49 -1.15
C TRP A 180 -1.00 18.60 -1.48
N TYR A 181 -0.53 18.64 -2.71
CA TYR A 181 0.32 19.67 -3.29
C TYR A 181 -0.50 20.52 -4.27
#